data_ee62de13052a62cad874c748e2664c2e
#
_entry.id   ee62de13052a62cad874c748e2664c2e
#
_cell.length_a   1.000
_cell.length_b   1.000
_cell.length_c   1.000
_cell.angle_alpha   90.00
_cell.angle_beta   90.00
_cell.angle_gamma   90.00
#
_symmetry.space_group_name_H-M   'P 1'
#
loop_
_entity.id
_entity.type
_entity.pdbx_description
1 polymer ?
#
loop_
_entity_poly.entity_id
_entity_poly.type
_entity_poly.pdbx_seq_one_letter_code
_entity_poly.pdbx_strand_id
1 'polypeptide(L)'
;MSFVNGNAIFGAARKGHYCVGAFNTNNLEWTRAILKGAQEKNVPVLIQVSMGAAKYMGGYKLVRNLVADEMEAMNITVPVVMHLDHGNYEGMYRSWFLISYVRRP
;
A
#
# COMPACT_ATOMS: atom_id res chain seq x y z
N MET A 1 0.30 -12.73 6.47
CA MET A 1 0.05 -11.27 6.39
C MET A 1 -0.32 -10.88 4.99
N SER A 2 -1.43 -10.23 4.85
CA SER A 2 -1.98 -9.86 3.55
C SER A 2 -2.44 -8.41 3.58
N PHE A 3 -2.57 -7.84 2.39
CA PHE A 3 -3.17 -6.53 2.24
C PHE A 3 -4.64 -6.56 2.62
N VAL A 4 -5.16 -5.42 3.07
CA VAL A 4 -6.55 -5.26 3.44
C VAL A 4 -7.23 -4.24 2.53
N ASN A 5 -8.55 -4.32 2.49
CA ASN A 5 -9.37 -3.31 1.83
C ASN A 5 -9.41 -2.05 2.70
N GLY A 6 -9.34 -0.88 2.06
CA GLY A 6 -9.32 0.39 2.77
C GLY A 6 -10.62 0.81 3.43
N ASN A 7 -11.75 0.21 3.06
CA ASN A 7 -13.07 0.70 3.50
C ASN A 7 -13.23 0.74 5.03
N ALA A 8 -12.88 -0.35 5.70
CA ALA A 8 -12.99 -0.43 7.16
C ALA A 8 -12.04 0.56 7.85
N ILE A 9 -10.82 0.69 7.31
CA ILE A 9 -9.78 1.58 7.86
C ILE A 9 -10.22 3.04 7.73
N PHE A 10 -10.71 3.43 6.57
CA PHE A 10 -11.18 4.80 6.33
C PHE A 10 -12.46 5.10 7.13
N GLY A 11 -13.34 4.11 7.26
CA GLY A 11 -14.53 4.24 8.09
C GLY A 11 -14.19 4.49 9.55
N ALA A 12 -13.24 3.74 10.10
CA ALA A 12 -12.77 3.92 11.48
C ALA A 12 -12.10 5.28 11.68
N ALA A 13 -11.27 5.69 10.71
CA ALA A 13 -10.61 7.00 10.75
C ALA A 13 -11.62 8.14 10.75
N ARG A 14 -12.65 8.04 9.92
CA ARG A 14 -13.70 9.04 9.84
C ARG A 14 -14.48 9.15 11.15
N LYS A 15 -14.83 8.02 11.76
CA LYS A 15 -15.51 7.99 13.06
C LYS A 15 -14.63 8.52 14.18
N GLY A 16 -13.33 8.19 14.15
CA GLY A 16 -12.38 8.60 15.18
C GLY A 16 -11.79 9.98 14.97
N HIS A 17 -12.12 10.66 13.88
CA HIS A 17 -11.60 12.00 13.55
C HIS A 17 -10.06 12.03 13.48
N TYR A 18 -9.46 11.04 12.79
CA TYR A 18 -8.02 11.01 12.54
C TYR A 18 -7.72 10.69 11.09
N CYS A 19 -6.50 10.97 10.67
CA CYS A 19 -6.04 10.70 9.31
C CYS A 19 -5.27 9.39 9.24
N VAL A 20 -5.37 8.72 8.09
CA VAL A 20 -4.51 7.58 7.77
C VAL A 20 -3.39 8.08 6.86
N GLY A 21 -2.15 7.80 7.23
CA GLY A 21 -1.00 8.19 6.42
C GLY A 21 -0.95 7.43 5.10
N ALA A 22 -0.70 8.14 4.01
CA ALA A 22 -0.54 7.60 2.68
C ALA A 22 0.84 7.98 2.16
N PHE A 23 1.71 6.99 1.96
CA PHE A 23 3.11 7.23 1.64
C PHE A 23 3.49 6.55 0.34
N ASN A 24 4.08 7.31 -0.57
CA ASN A 24 4.56 6.80 -1.84
C ASN A 24 5.87 6.03 -1.66
N THR A 25 5.99 4.90 -2.31
CA THR A 25 7.24 4.14 -2.35
C THR A 25 7.84 4.15 -3.75
N ASN A 26 9.17 4.20 -3.80
CA ASN A 26 9.93 4.15 -5.05
C ASN A 26 10.99 3.04 -5.07
N ASN A 27 11.26 2.43 -3.93
CA ASN A 27 12.30 1.40 -3.82
C ASN A 27 12.13 0.57 -2.55
N LEU A 28 13.05 -0.37 -2.36
CA LEU A 28 13.06 -1.26 -1.21
C LEU A 28 13.24 -0.49 0.11
N GLU A 29 14.15 0.45 0.14
CA GLU A 29 14.51 1.19 1.36
C GLU A 29 13.34 2.04 1.86
N TRP A 30 12.63 2.69 0.95
CA TRP A 30 11.45 3.46 1.28
C TRP A 30 10.32 2.58 1.79
N THR A 31 10.10 1.44 1.12
CA THR A 31 9.08 0.47 1.55
C THR A 31 9.34 0.00 2.97
N ARG A 32 10.57 -0.37 3.28
CA ARG A 32 10.94 -0.81 4.62
C ARG A 32 10.75 0.28 5.66
N ALA A 33 11.13 1.51 5.34
CA ALA A 33 10.97 2.64 6.26
C ALA A 33 9.50 2.92 6.57
N ILE A 34 8.64 2.90 5.55
CA ILE A 34 7.19 3.10 5.73
C ILE A 34 6.59 2.01 6.62
N LEU A 35 6.87 0.76 6.30
CA LEU A 35 6.35 -0.38 7.06
C LEU A 35 6.84 -0.37 8.51
N LYS A 36 8.12 -0.08 8.72
CA LYS A 36 8.71 -0.01 10.07
C LYS A 36 8.05 1.09 10.90
N GLY A 37 7.88 2.27 10.32
CA GLY A 37 7.24 3.39 11.01
C GLY A 37 5.80 3.08 11.40
N ALA A 38 5.03 2.51 10.50
CA ALA A 38 3.65 2.12 10.77
C ALA A 38 3.57 1.07 11.86
N GLN A 39 4.42 0.05 11.81
CA GLN A 39 4.45 -1.03 12.81
C GLN A 39 4.86 -0.50 14.19
N GLU A 40 5.87 0.35 14.27
CA GLU A 40 6.32 0.92 15.54
C GLU A 40 5.25 1.78 16.19
N LYS A 41 4.46 2.50 15.39
CA LYS A 41 3.37 3.33 15.88
C LYS A 41 2.05 2.58 16.04
N ASN A 42 2.02 1.32 15.61
CA ASN A 42 0.82 0.47 15.63
C ASN A 42 -0.39 1.14 14.95
N VAL A 43 -0.17 1.65 13.75
CA VAL A 43 -1.19 2.34 12.95
C VAL A 43 -1.34 1.71 11.59
N PRO A 44 -2.55 1.75 11.00
CA PRO A 44 -2.73 1.35 9.60
C PRO A 44 -2.01 2.31 8.67
N VAL A 45 -1.66 1.84 7.49
CA VAL A 45 -0.93 2.66 6.51
C VAL A 45 -1.40 2.36 5.10
N LEU A 46 -1.43 3.40 4.28
CA LEU A 46 -1.67 3.29 2.85
C LEU A 46 -0.33 3.43 2.13
N ILE A 47 0.10 2.38 1.45
CA ILE A 47 1.31 2.44 0.62
C ILE A 47 0.87 2.68 -0.81
N GLN A 48 1.36 3.76 -1.39
CA GLN A 48 1.00 4.19 -2.73
C GLN A 48 2.18 4.02 -3.68
N VAL A 49 1.86 3.85 -4.95
CA VAL A 49 2.84 3.88 -6.03
C VAL A 49 2.25 4.65 -7.19
N SER A 50 3.03 5.55 -7.77
CA SER A 50 2.65 6.23 -9.01
C SER A 50 2.94 5.32 -10.21
N MET A 51 2.36 5.65 -11.37
CA MET A 51 2.64 4.92 -12.61
C MET A 51 4.13 4.97 -12.95
N GLY A 52 4.76 6.14 -12.79
CA GLY A 52 6.19 6.32 -13.05
C GLY A 52 7.07 5.50 -12.09
N ALA A 53 6.74 5.49 -10.82
CA ALA A 53 7.48 4.70 -9.83
C ALA A 53 7.33 3.20 -10.08
N ALA A 54 6.12 2.75 -10.43
CA ALA A 54 5.89 1.34 -10.76
C ALA A 54 6.74 0.92 -11.98
N LYS A 55 6.79 1.76 -13.00
CA LYS A 55 7.63 1.50 -14.17
C LYS A 55 9.12 1.44 -13.79
N TYR A 56 9.58 2.38 -12.98
CA TYR A 56 10.96 2.40 -12.48
C TYR A 56 11.31 1.14 -11.71
N MET A 57 10.40 0.66 -10.86
CA MET A 57 10.62 -0.52 -10.02
C MET A 57 10.51 -1.84 -10.77
N GLY A 58 9.89 -1.86 -11.94
CA GLY A 58 9.76 -3.06 -12.78
C GLY A 58 8.33 -3.52 -13.06
N GLY A 59 7.34 -2.80 -12.60
CA GLY A 59 5.92 -3.08 -12.87
C GLY A 59 5.08 -3.22 -11.60
N TYR A 60 3.77 -3.17 -11.77
CA TYR A 60 2.83 -3.21 -10.65
C TYR A 60 2.87 -4.52 -9.85
N LYS A 61 3.01 -5.64 -10.56
CA LYS A 61 3.11 -6.95 -9.90
C LYS A 61 4.35 -7.02 -9.01
N LEU A 62 5.47 -6.51 -9.51
CA LEU A 62 6.70 -6.50 -8.74
C LEU A 62 6.57 -5.62 -7.51
N VAL A 63 5.97 -4.44 -7.64
CA VAL A 63 5.74 -3.54 -6.49
C VAL A 63 4.89 -4.23 -5.43
N ARG A 64 3.78 -4.84 -5.83
CA ARG A 64 2.92 -5.57 -4.90
C ARG A 64 3.69 -6.68 -4.19
N ASN A 65 4.43 -7.47 -4.94
CA ASN A 65 5.18 -8.59 -4.38
C ASN A 65 6.29 -8.12 -3.44
N LEU A 66 6.97 -7.03 -3.80
CA LEU A 66 7.99 -6.43 -2.94
C LEU A 66 7.40 -6.02 -1.59
N VAL A 67 6.29 -5.30 -1.61
CA VAL A 67 5.64 -4.85 -0.37
C VAL A 67 5.15 -6.05 0.44
N ALA A 68 4.51 -7.02 -0.21
CA ALA A 68 4.02 -8.23 0.46
C ALA A 68 5.15 -9.03 1.10
N ASP A 69 6.25 -9.22 0.38
CA ASP A 69 7.40 -9.97 0.89
C ASP A 69 8.07 -9.25 2.05
N GLU A 70 8.17 -7.92 1.99
CA GLU A 70 8.71 -7.13 3.09
C GLU A 70 7.79 -7.15 4.31
N MET A 71 6.48 -7.15 4.11
CA MET A 71 5.52 -7.30 5.21
C MET A 71 5.74 -8.62 5.95
N GLU A 72 5.96 -9.70 5.21
CA GLU A 72 6.24 -11.01 5.79
C GLU A 72 7.59 -11.02 6.50
N ALA A 73 8.64 -10.56 5.84
CA ALA A 73 10.00 -10.54 6.40
C ALA A 73 10.11 -9.71 7.67
N MET A 74 9.35 -8.62 7.75
CA MET A 74 9.37 -7.71 8.89
C MET A 74 8.31 -8.01 9.95
N ASN A 75 7.52 -9.07 9.77
CA ASN A 75 6.42 -9.44 10.68
C ASN A 75 5.44 -8.28 10.90
N ILE A 76 5.02 -7.65 9.82
CA ILE A 76 4.08 -6.53 9.88
C ILE A 76 2.69 -7.05 10.24
N THR A 77 2.12 -6.55 11.32
CA THR A 77 0.78 -6.92 11.80
C THR A 77 -0.25 -5.81 11.61
N VAL A 78 0.20 -4.57 11.41
CA VAL A 78 -0.72 -3.46 11.14
C VAL A 78 -1.35 -3.60 9.75
N PRO A 79 -2.59 -3.10 9.58
CA PRO A 79 -3.24 -3.15 8.27
C PRO A 79 -2.49 -2.31 7.23
N VAL A 80 -2.27 -2.88 6.05
CA VAL A 80 -1.61 -2.22 4.93
C VAL A 80 -2.53 -2.24 3.71
N VAL A 81 -2.75 -1.08 3.13
CA VAL A 81 -3.56 -0.91 1.91
C VAL A 81 -2.64 -0.49 0.78
N MET A 82 -2.76 -1.16 -0.37
CA MET A 82 -2.04 -0.76 -1.58
C MET A 82 -2.91 0.16 -2.44
N HIS A 83 -2.32 1.23 -2.97
CA HIS A 83 -3.02 2.22 -3.75
C HIS A 83 -2.21 2.68 -4.95
N LEU A 84 -2.86 2.79 -6.12
CA LEU A 84 -2.28 3.44 -7.29
C LEU A 84 -2.57 4.94 -7.22
N ASP A 85 -1.52 5.74 -7.09
CA ASP A 85 -1.60 7.19 -6.98
C ASP A 85 -1.53 7.83 -8.36
N HIS A 86 -2.45 8.75 -8.66
CA HIS A 86 -2.51 9.46 -9.94
C HIS A 86 -2.54 8.55 -11.18
N GLY A 87 -3.28 7.44 -11.09
CA GLY A 87 -3.42 6.53 -12.22
C GLY A 87 -4.39 7.05 -13.27
N ASN A 88 -4.06 6.82 -14.55
CA ASN A 88 -5.00 7.00 -15.65
C ASN A 88 -5.68 5.67 -15.98
N TYR A 89 -6.51 5.62 -17.04
CA TYR A 89 -7.21 4.39 -17.43
C TYR A 89 -6.25 3.24 -17.75
N GLU A 90 -5.18 3.52 -18.48
CA GLU A 90 -4.18 2.51 -18.80
C GLU A 90 -3.49 2.01 -17.54
N GLY A 91 -3.10 2.91 -16.65
CA GLY A 91 -2.51 2.57 -15.36
C GLY A 91 -3.44 1.74 -14.50
N MET A 92 -4.73 2.11 -14.42
CA MET A 92 -5.75 1.34 -13.71
C MET A 92 -5.86 -0.08 -14.23
N TYR A 93 -5.90 -0.24 -15.53
CA TYR A 93 -6.01 -1.55 -16.17
C TYR A 93 -4.78 -2.42 -15.89
N ARG A 94 -3.58 -1.85 -16.05
CA ARG A 94 -2.33 -2.56 -15.83
C ARG A 94 -2.03 -2.84 -14.36
N SER A 95 -2.58 -2.03 -13.47
CA SER A 95 -2.38 -2.17 -12.02
C SER A 95 -3.45 -3.03 -11.34
N TRP A 96 -4.22 -3.79 -12.08
CA TRP A 96 -5.31 -4.56 -11.52
C TRP A 96 -4.86 -5.45 -10.34
N PHE A 97 -3.60 -5.89 -10.32
CA PHE A 97 -3.03 -6.63 -9.21
C PHE A 97 -3.06 -5.84 -7.89
N LEU A 98 -2.84 -4.52 -7.96
CA LEU A 98 -2.97 -3.64 -6.80
C LEU A 98 -4.44 -3.42 -6.47
N ILE A 99 -5.23 -3.10 -7.49
CA ILE A 99 -6.65 -2.78 -7.37
C ILE A 99 -7.44 -3.96 -6.80
N SER A 100 -7.08 -5.18 -7.16
CA SER A 100 -7.78 -6.37 -6.67
C SER A 100 -7.69 -6.52 -5.16
N TYR A 101 -6.62 -6.03 -4.55
CA TYR A 101 -6.48 -6.04 -3.10
C TYR A 101 -7.25 -4.91 -2.42
N VAL A 102 -7.35 -3.76 -3.09
CA VAL A 102 -8.09 -2.61 -2.56
C VAL A 102 -9.61 -2.81 -2.66
N ARG A 103 -10.07 -3.52 -3.69
CA ARG A 103 -11.50 -3.69 -3.98
C ARG A 103 -12.14 -4.95 -3.42
N ARG A 104 -11.37 -5.88 -2.93
CA ARG A 104 -11.96 -7.10 -2.35
C ARG A 104 -12.59 -6.79 -0.99
N PRO A 105 -13.87 -7.13 -0.85
CA PRO A 105 -14.54 -6.98 0.45
C PRO A 105 -13.88 -7.86 1.51
#